data_1af90cea4dab9ffdabd5514ea0080c46
#
_entry.id   1af90cea4dab9ffdabd5514ea0080c46
#
_cell.length_a   1.000
_cell.length_b   1.000
_cell.length_c   1.000
_cell.angle_alpha   90.00
_cell.angle_beta   90.00
_cell.angle_gamma   90.00
#
_symmetry.space_group_name_H-M   'P 1'
#
loop_
_entity.id
_entity.type
_entity.pdbx_description
1 polymer ?
#
loop_
_entity_poly.entity_id
_entity_poly.type
_entity_poly.pdbx_seq_one_letter_code
_entity_poly.pdbx_strand_id
1 'polypeptide(L)'
;LMGVYLDAVFAPKVCEHEEIFMQEGWHYEIEDHDSPMTYRGVVFNEMKGAYSSVDRRMMGKIEAALYPDTTYRHSSGGDPANIPDLSYQQFIATYRKYYHPENSFMYLYGKMDVAERLEYIDREYLSKYERTGRSSDIPHQAPVESDDVRAEYPVTESDSLDKNSYISYSCVVGDHSEREKMLALEILMSVLTDTNDSPIKKAMLESGMASDMSAYVNDGIAQPYIMFEIRKTDADKKDAFTDLLFSELRRLAHDGIDKAALRAEINQAEFRLREGKQGSAPAGLLYNFDILSSWLYGGKPEIYLEYEEALNNIKAGVEGRYFEELIENCILNNPHRAIVT
;
A
#
# COMPACT_ATOMS: atom_id res chain seq x y z
N LEU A 1 14.71 -15.07 22.01
CA LEU A 1 14.39 -14.33 20.76
C LEU A 1 13.37 -13.21 21.05
N MET A 2 12.19 -13.52 21.65
CA MET A 2 11.14 -12.53 21.96
C MET A 2 11.68 -11.32 22.74
N GLY A 3 12.46 -11.55 23.82
CA GLY A 3 13.06 -10.45 24.60
C GLY A 3 13.94 -9.52 23.75
N VAL A 4 14.75 -10.07 22.83
CA VAL A 4 15.60 -9.26 21.94
C VAL A 4 14.78 -8.31 21.07
N TYR A 5 13.63 -8.79 20.52
CA TYR A 5 12.73 -7.93 19.73
C TYR A 5 12.02 -6.88 20.59
N LEU A 6 11.54 -7.28 21.77
CA LEU A 6 10.87 -6.35 22.66
C LEU A 6 11.82 -5.28 23.22
N ASP A 7 13.06 -5.65 23.53
CA ASP A 7 14.11 -4.69 23.90
C ASP A 7 14.38 -3.70 22.74
N ALA A 8 14.48 -4.20 21.50
CA ALA A 8 14.69 -3.35 20.34
C ALA A 8 13.53 -2.38 20.09
N VAL A 9 12.30 -2.75 20.45
CA VAL A 9 11.10 -1.90 20.28
C VAL A 9 10.95 -0.92 21.45
N PHE A 10 11.07 -1.37 22.70
CA PHE A 10 10.71 -0.58 23.87
C PHE A 10 11.91 0.06 24.60
N ALA A 11 13.10 -0.44 24.39
CA ALA A 11 14.32 0.08 25.00
C ALA A 11 15.53 0.06 24.04
N PRO A 12 15.39 0.66 22.80
CA PRO A 12 16.45 0.60 21.81
C PRO A 12 17.67 1.42 22.24
N LYS A 13 18.83 0.90 21.96
CA LYS A 13 20.13 1.53 22.28
C LYS A 13 20.32 2.91 21.63
N VAL A 14 19.63 3.18 20.54
CA VAL A 14 19.67 4.50 19.88
C VAL A 14 19.22 5.64 20.79
N CYS A 15 18.41 5.35 21.84
CA CYS A 15 18.02 6.36 22.82
C CYS A 15 19.17 6.83 23.73
N GLU A 16 20.23 6.07 23.83
CA GLU A 16 21.39 6.33 24.69
C GLU A 16 22.64 6.70 23.87
N HIS A 17 22.69 6.30 22.59
CA HIS A 17 23.85 6.40 21.71
C HIS A 17 23.47 7.06 20.38
N GLU A 18 23.79 8.34 20.24
CA GLU A 18 23.52 9.10 19.00
C GLU A 18 24.26 8.53 17.77
N GLU A 19 25.40 7.88 17.99
CA GLU A 19 26.20 7.25 16.94
C GLU A 19 25.40 6.17 16.17
N ILE A 20 24.44 5.51 16.83
CA ILE A 20 23.55 4.53 16.19
C ILE A 20 22.62 5.24 15.21
N PHE A 21 22.07 6.39 15.59
CA PHE A 21 21.27 7.20 14.67
C PHE A 21 22.09 7.67 13.47
N MET A 22 23.33 8.10 13.69
CA MET A 22 24.20 8.52 12.60
C MET A 22 24.53 7.37 11.66
N GLN A 23 24.82 6.17 12.18
CA GLN A 23 25.10 4.99 11.38
C GLN A 23 23.87 4.52 10.58
N GLU A 24 22.73 4.35 11.25
CA GLU A 24 21.52 3.77 10.67
C GLU A 24 20.70 4.80 9.90
N GLY A 25 20.56 6.01 10.39
CA GLY A 25 19.78 7.08 9.78
C GLY A 25 20.54 7.77 8.65
N TRP A 26 21.34 8.76 9.03
CA TRP A 26 22.15 9.52 8.08
C TRP A 26 23.31 10.24 8.80
N HIS A 27 24.39 10.50 8.06
CA HIS A 27 25.55 11.30 8.49
C HIS A 27 26.28 11.89 7.29
N TYR A 28 27.18 12.84 7.55
CA TYR A 28 28.13 13.32 6.56
C TYR A 28 29.33 12.37 6.49
N GLU A 29 29.75 12.03 5.26
CA GLU A 29 30.95 11.23 5.00
C GLU A 29 31.90 11.94 4.03
N ILE A 30 33.17 11.83 4.31
CA ILE A 30 34.29 12.26 3.43
C ILE A 30 35.21 11.04 3.26
N GLU A 31 35.39 10.58 2.01
CA GLU A 31 36.24 9.40 1.72
C GLU A 31 37.72 9.70 1.87
N ASP A 32 38.13 10.89 1.43
CA ASP A 32 39.49 11.41 1.57
C ASP A 32 39.49 12.95 1.68
N HIS A 33 40.68 13.53 1.89
CA HIS A 33 40.84 14.99 2.11
C HIS A 33 40.32 15.85 0.95
N ASP A 34 40.36 15.33 -0.27
CA ASP A 34 40.00 16.06 -1.51
C ASP A 34 38.59 15.68 -2.03
N SER A 35 37.94 14.70 -1.42
CA SER A 35 36.61 14.23 -1.81
C SER A 35 35.54 15.20 -1.31
N PRO A 36 34.44 15.37 -2.09
CA PRO A 36 33.28 16.12 -1.64
C PRO A 36 32.60 15.42 -0.46
N MET A 37 32.08 16.20 0.46
CA MET A 37 31.25 15.70 1.55
C MET A 37 29.92 15.16 1.00
N THR A 38 29.56 13.95 1.38
CA THR A 38 28.36 13.25 0.93
C THR A 38 27.49 12.83 2.09
N TYR A 39 26.21 12.55 1.82
CA TYR A 39 25.30 11.92 2.78
C TYR A 39 25.43 10.40 2.71
N ARG A 40 25.51 9.75 3.86
CA ARG A 40 25.50 8.30 4.03
C ARG A 40 24.58 7.92 5.19
N GLY A 41 24.27 6.64 5.30
CA GLY A 41 23.45 6.05 6.34
C GLY A 41 22.68 4.88 5.77
N VAL A 42 22.34 3.89 6.60
CA VAL A 42 21.64 2.67 6.12
C VAL A 42 20.28 3.04 5.55
N VAL A 43 19.43 3.70 6.34
CA VAL A 43 18.08 4.11 5.91
C VAL A 43 18.14 5.13 4.77
N PHE A 44 19.05 6.11 4.84
CA PHE A 44 19.21 7.08 3.74
C PHE A 44 19.54 6.40 2.41
N ASN A 45 20.49 5.47 2.40
CA ASN A 45 20.89 4.77 1.19
C ASN A 45 19.79 3.81 0.68
N GLU A 46 19.10 3.13 1.60
CA GLU A 46 17.93 2.27 1.26
C GLU A 46 16.82 3.09 0.59
N MET A 47 16.45 4.22 1.19
CA MET A 47 15.39 5.06 0.64
C MET A 47 15.82 5.73 -0.66
N LYS A 48 17.08 6.12 -0.81
CA LYS A 48 17.62 6.61 -2.09
C LYS A 48 17.51 5.54 -3.18
N GLY A 49 17.79 4.28 -2.85
CA GLY A 49 17.59 3.14 -3.74
C GLY A 49 16.11 2.91 -4.07
N ALA A 50 15.23 2.92 -3.07
CA ALA A 50 13.78 2.74 -3.26
C ALA A 50 13.17 3.83 -4.16
N TYR A 51 13.60 5.09 -4.00
CA TYR A 51 13.13 6.22 -4.81
C TYR A 51 13.72 6.27 -6.24
N SER A 52 14.62 5.36 -6.60
CA SER A 52 15.00 5.15 -7.99
C SER A 52 13.90 4.43 -8.80
N SER A 53 13.00 3.70 -8.12
CA SER A 53 11.84 3.04 -8.75
C SER A 53 10.76 4.04 -9.13
N VAL A 54 10.30 3.96 -10.40
CA VAL A 54 9.17 4.75 -10.88
C VAL A 54 7.89 4.37 -10.13
N ASP A 55 7.64 3.07 -9.94
CA ASP A 55 6.46 2.56 -9.23
C ASP A 55 6.38 3.14 -7.80
N ARG A 56 7.51 3.16 -7.08
CA ARG A 56 7.54 3.75 -5.72
C ARG A 56 7.22 5.24 -5.71
N ARG A 57 7.73 5.98 -6.68
CA ARG A 57 7.43 7.42 -6.83
C ARG A 57 5.97 7.65 -7.21
N MET A 58 5.45 6.85 -8.15
CA MET A 58 4.05 6.92 -8.58
C MET A 58 3.11 6.67 -7.39
N MET A 59 3.31 5.57 -6.64
CA MET A 59 2.51 5.27 -5.45
C MET A 59 2.53 6.42 -4.43
N GLY A 60 3.71 6.95 -4.11
CA GLY A 60 3.81 8.08 -3.18
C GLY A 60 3.07 9.34 -3.65
N LYS A 61 3.01 9.59 -4.97
CA LYS A 61 2.25 10.71 -5.53
C LYS A 61 0.75 10.46 -5.54
N ILE A 62 0.33 9.23 -5.81
CA ILE A 62 -1.07 8.81 -5.72
C ILE A 62 -1.57 8.96 -4.28
N GLU A 63 -0.84 8.42 -3.31
CA GLU A 63 -1.22 8.50 -1.89
C GLU A 63 -1.26 9.95 -1.40
N ALA A 64 -0.29 10.78 -1.78
CA ALA A 64 -0.30 12.21 -1.45
C ALA A 64 -1.47 12.96 -2.08
N ALA A 65 -1.91 12.56 -3.27
CA ALA A 65 -3.04 13.17 -3.97
C ALA A 65 -4.40 12.71 -3.42
N LEU A 66 -4.52 11.41 -3.07
CA LEU A 66 -5.74 10.86 -2.49
C LEU A 66 -5.92 11.22 -1.01
N TYR A 67 -4.82 11.39 -0.25
CA TYR A 67 -4.87 11.58 1.20
C TYR A 67 -4.09 12.82 1.68
N PRO A 68 -4.36 14.02 1.12
CA PRO A 68 -3.55 15.22 1.39
C PRO A 68 -3.56 15.67 2.86
N ASP A 69 -4.60 15.32 3.63
CA ASP A 69 -4.79 15.77 5.01
C ASP A 69 -4.42 14.71 6.06
N THR A 70 -3.94 13.52 5.62
CA THR A 70 -3.59 12.42 6.51
C THR A 70 -2.12 12.06 6.45
N THR A 71 -1.67 11.13 7.32
CA THR A 71 -0.29 10.63 7.32
C THR A 71 0.07 9.86 6.06
N TYR A 72 -0.90 9.33 5.31
CA TYR A 72 -0.67 8.62 4.06
C TYR A 72 -0.04 9.46 2.95
N ARG A 73 -0.12 10.79 3.05
CA ARG A 73 0.60 11.68 2.12
C ARG A 73 2.12 11.57 2.18
N HIS A 74 2.65 10.96 3.23
CA HIS A 74 4.08 10.83 3.47
C HIS A 74 4.54 9.38 3.32
N SER A 75 5.71 9.18 2.74
CA SER A 75 6.33 7.86 2.71
C SER A 75 6.72 7.41 4.11
N SER A 76 6.33 6.20 4.51
CA SER A 76 6.67 5.62 5.82
C SER A 76 8.18 5.44 6.04
N GLY A 77 8.95 5.16 4.97
CA GLY A 77 10.42 5.04 5.04
C GLY A 77 11.16 6.38 5.01
N GLY A 78 10.44 7.47 4.75
CA GLY A 78 11.01 8.80 4.56
C GLY A 78 11.40 9.10 3.12
N ASP A 79 11.37 10.39 2.76
CA ASP A 79 11.88 10.87 1.48
C ASP A 79 13.38 11.15 1.62
N PRO A 80 14.25 10.58 0.76
CA PRO A 80 15.69 10.81 0.84
C PRO A 80 16.09 12.28 0.70
N ALA A 81 15.24 13.12 0.10
CA ALA A 81 15.48 14.56 0.06
C ALA A 81 15.29 15.25 1.42
N ASN A 82 14.49 14.66 2.32
CA ASN A 82 14.18 15.22 3.63
C ASN A 82 14.85 14.48 4.80
N ILE A 83 15.35 13.26 4.60
CA ILE A 83 16.02 12.48 5.65
C ILE A 83 17.20 13.27 6.27
N PRO A 84 18.07 13.99 5.50
CA PRO A 84 19.17 14.77 6.08
C PRO A 84 18.75 15.99 6.92
N ASP A 85 17.47 16.37 6.86
CA ASP A 85 16.92 17.46 7.70
C ASP A 85 16.53 16.96 9.10
N LEU A 86 16.47 15.64 9.32
CA LEU A 86 16.08 15.05 10.59
C LEU A 86 17.21 15.05 11.59
N SER A 87 17.05 15.79 12.69
CA SER A 87 17.99 15.76 13.81
C SER A 87 17.76 14.56 14.74
N TYR A 88 18.79 14.15 15.46
CA TYR A 88 18.69 13.12 16.50
C TYR A 88 17.60 13.43 17.53
N GLN A 89 17.48 14.69 17.97
CA GLN A 89 16.49 15.13 18.94
C GLN A 89 15.06 14.96 18.41
N GLN A 90 14.81 15.28 17.14
CA GLN A 90 13.51 15.06 16.52
C GLN A 90 13.18 13.57 16.39
N PHE A 91 14.16 12.76 16.00
CA PHE A 91 14.03 11.30 15.93
C PHE A 91 13.65 10.72 17.30
N ILE A 92 14.37 11.06 18.37
CA ILE A 92 14.08 10.57 19.73
C ILE A 92 12.70 11.07 20.23
N ALA A 93 12.34 12.31 19.93
CA ALA A 93 11.03 12.85 20.29
C ALA A 93 9.90 12.07 19.61
N THR A 94 10.06 11.73 18.32
CA THR A 94 9.11 10.92 17.56
C THR A 94 9.01 9.49 18.09
N TYR A 95 10.16 8.87 18.36
CA TYR A 95 10.22 7.57 18.99
C TYR A 95 9.43 7.55 20.32
N ARG A 96 9.75 8.45 21.25
CA ARG A 96 9.08 8.56 22.56
C ARG A 96 7.59 8.86 22.46
N LYS A 97 7.17 9.52 21.39
CA LYS A 97 5.76 9.84 21.16
C LYS A 97 4.96 8.61 20.74
N TYR A 98 5.48 7.79 19.85
CA TYR A 98 4.72 6.72 19.18
C TYR A 98 5.06 5.32 19.66
N TYR A 99 6.29 5.04 20.08
CA TYR A 99 6.74 3.73 20.55
C TYR A 99 6.44 3.55 22.04
N HIS A 100 5.19 3.29 22.33
CA HIS A 100 4.67 3.04 23.67
C HIS A 100 3.77 1.80 23.62
N PRO A 101 3.78 0.90 24.65
CA PRO A 101 2.95 -0.31 24.63
C PRO A 101 1.46 -0.05 24.39
N GLU A 102 0.93 1.07 24.87
CA GLU A 102 -0.46 1.49 24.65
C GLU A 102 -0.79 1.74 23.16
N ASN A 103 0.23 2.04 22.34
CA ASN A 103 0.15 2.29 20.90
C ASN A 103 0.77 1.15 20.10
N SER A 104 0.70 -0.08 20.59
CA SER A 104 1.29 -1.25 19.94
C SER A 104 0.27 -2.39 19.80
N PHE A 105 0.42 -3.16 18.73
CA PHE A 105 -0.27 -4.41 18.49
C PHE A 105 0.75 -5.54 18.59
N MET A 106 0.47 -6.57 19.41
CA MET A 106 1.36 -7.71 19.58
C MET A 106 0.72 -8.96 19.01
N TYR A 107 1.37 -9.56 18.05
CA TYR A 107 0.96 -10.78 17.39
C TYR A 107 1.94 -11.90 17.69
N LEU A 108 1.44 -13.02 18.19
CA LEU A 108 2.22 -14.22 18.48
C LEU A 108 1.75 -15.37 17.60
N TYR A 109 2.67 -15.98 16.88
CA TYR A 109 2.39 -17.10 15.98
C TYR A 109 3.35 -18.26 16.23
N GLY A 110 2.81 -19.48 16.27
CA GLY A 110 3.57 -20.71 16.39
C GLY A 110 3.22 -21.54 17.63
N LYS A 111 3.93 -22.65 17.81
CA LYS A 111 3.73 -23.53 18.96
C LYS A 111 4.43 -22.95 20.18
N MET A 112 3.67 -22.48 21.15
CA MET A 112 4.20 -21.93 22.40
C MET A 112 3.18 -22.04 23.54
N ASP A 113 3.64 -21.93 24.80
CA ASP A 113 2.76 -21.66 25.92
C ASP A 113 2.42 -20.15 25.92
N VAL A 114 1.21 -19.83 25.53
CA VAL A 114 0.76 -18.44 25.39
C VAL A 114 0.70 -17.74 26.75
N ALA A 115 0.25 -18.43 27.81
CA ALA A 115 0.15 -17.85 29.14
C ALA A 115 1.54 -17.44 29.66
N GLU A 116 2.52 -18.34 29.56
CA GLU A 116 3.91 -18.04 29.94
C GLU A 116 4.48 -16.82 29.16
N ARG A 117 4.15 -16.72 27.87
CA ARG A 117 4.62 -15.59 27.06
C ARG A 117 3.96 -14.28 27.42
N LEU A 118 2.66 -14.30 27.70
CA LEU A 118 1.94 -13.10 28.16
C LEU A 118 2.43 -12.64 29.55
N GLU A 119 2.63 -13.56 30.48
CA GLU A 119 3.22 -13.24 31.80
C GLU A 119 4.62 -12.62 31.66
N TYR A 120 5.45 -13.16 30.75
CA TYR A 120 6.78 -12.62 30.49
C TYR A 120 6.69 -11.19 29.92
N ILE A 121 5.83 -10.97 28.91
CA ILE A 121 5.64 -9.66 28.30
C ILE A 121 5.14 -8.65 29.32
N ASP A 122 4.16 -9.02 30.11
CA ASP A 122 3.63 -8.13 31.15
C ASP A 122 4.68 -7.77 32.20
N ARG A 123 5.34 -8.78 32.80
CA ARG A 123 6.33 -8.57 33.85
C ARG A 123 7.53 -7.76 33.37
N GLU A 124 8.08 -8.08 32.19
CA GLU A 124 9.34 -7.49 31.73
C GLU A 124 9.14 -6.15 31.03
N TYR A 125 7.96 -5.93 30.44
CA TYR A 125 7.71 -4.75 29.61
C TYR A 125 6.47 -3.96 30.04
N LEU A 126 5.25 -4.50 29.96
CA LEU A 126 4.03 -3.72 30.06
C LEU A 126 3.82 -3.11 31.44
N SER A 127 4.12 -3.86 32.54
CA SER A 127 3.99 -3.39 33.91
C SER A 127 4.86 -2.18 34.27
N LYS A 128 5.83 -1.85 33.43
CA LYS A 128 6.72 -0.68 33.59
C LYS A 128 6.16 0.61 33.01
N TYR A 129 5.03 0.53 32.33
CA TYR A 129 4.40 1.67 31.65
C TYR A 129 3.02 1.96 32.23
N GLU A 130 2.70 3.24 32.31
CA GLU A 130 1.37 3.70 32.68
C GLU A 130 0.55 4.06 31.44
N ARG A 131 -0.77 3.89 31.51
CA ARG A 131 -1.66 4.33 30.44
C ARG A 131 -1.66 5.85 30.35
N THR A 132 -1.50 6.38 29.16
CA THR A 132 -1.38 7.82 28.89
C THR A 132 -2.53 8.37 28.06
N GLY A 133 -3.42 7.51 27.53
CA GLY A 133 -4.51 7.88 26.61
C GLY A 133 -4.01 8.31 25.23
N ARG A 134 -2.83 7.82 24.83
CA ARG A 134 -2.28 8.12 23.50
C ARG A 134 -3.09 7.38 22.44
N SER A 135 -3.35 8.07 21.34
CA SER A 135 -3.89 7.50 20.12
C SER A 135 -3.05 7.94 18.93
N SER A 136 -2.93 7.06 17.95
CA SER A 136 -2.39 7.34 16.63
C SER A 136 -3.42 7.08 15.53
N ASP A 137 -4.71 7.18 15.86
CA ASP A 137 -5.80 6.99 14.89
C ASP A 137 -5.62 7.92 13.70
N ILE A 138 -5.81 7.37 12.52
CA ILE A 138 -5.74 8.11 11.26
C ILE A 138 -7.16 8.57 10.92
N PRO A 139 -7.40 9.87 10.84
CA PRO A 139 -8.72 10.37 10.44
C PRO A 139 -9.01 9.99 8.99
N HIS A 140 -10.28 9.76 8.67
CA HIS A 140 -10.69 9.56 7.29
C HIS A 140 -10.48 10.83 6.47
N GLN A 141 -9.90 10.67 5.29
CA GLN A 141 -9.77 11.73 4.30
C GLN A 141 -11.14 11.99 3.69
N ALA A 142 -11.56 13.25 3.69
CA ALA A 142 -12.73 13.67 2.92
C ALA A 142 -12.46 13.52 1.42
N PRO A 143 -13.49 13.26 0.59
CA PRO A 143 -13.31 13.13 -0.85
C PRO A 143 -12.59 14.32 -1.47
N VAL A 144 -11.61 14.03 -2.32
CA VAL A 144 -10.83 15.02 -3.09
C VAL A 144 -10.79 14.62 -4.56
N GLU A 145 -10.77 15.61 -5.44
CA GLU A 145 -10.53 15.42 -6.87
C GLU A 145 -9.18 16.06 -7.24
N SER A 146 -8.24 15.24 -7.71
CA SER A 146 -6.88 15.65 -8.06
C SER A 146 -6.54 15.18 -9.48
N ASP A 147 -7.14 15.84 -10.49
CA ASP A 147 -7.13 15.35 -11.88
C ASP A 147 -5.89 15.73 -12.70
N ASP A 148 -4.91 16.43 -12.15
CA ASP A 148 -3.68 16.82 -12.87
C ASP A 148 -2.45 16.89 -11.94
N VAL A 149 -2.10 15.76 -11.34
CA VAL A 149 -0.89 15.64 -10.53
C VAL A 149 0.26 15.21 -11.43
N ARG A 150 1.37 15.97 -11.42
CA ARG A 150 2.55 15.67 -12.21
C ARG A 150 3.75 15.40 -11.35
N ALA A 151 4.58 14.46 -11.79
CA ALA A 151 5.83 14.11 -11.15
C ALA A 151 6.89 13.77 -12.21
N GLU A 152 8.13 13.85 -11.80
CA GLU A 152 9.27 13.48 -12.64
C GLU A 152 10.09 12.39 -11.94
N TYR A 153 10.74 11.56 -12.75
CA TYR A 153 11.68 10.57 -12.26
C TYR A 153 13.01 10.63 -13.03
N PRO A 154 14.14 10.30 -12.40
CA PRO A 154 15.42 10.33 -13.05
C PRO A 154 15.54 9.21 -14.07
N VAL A 155 16.12 9.55 -15.23
CA VAL A 155 16.50 8.62 -16.28
C VAL A 155 18.01 8.76 -16.55
N THR A 156 18.59 7.76 -17.22
CA THR A 156 19.99 7.85 -17.65
C THR A 156 20.11 8.62 -18.98
N GLU A 157 21.30 9.11 -19.32
CA GLU A 157 21.55 9.81 -20.59
C GLU A 157 21.24 8.94 -21.82
N SER A 158 21.27 7.61 -21.67
CA SER A 158 20.98 6.65 -22.74
C SER A 158 19.50 6.32 -22.89
N ASP A 159 18.65 6.73 -21.94
CA ASP A 159 17.22 6.44 -21.99
C ASP A 159 16.51 7.38 -22.96
N SER A 160 15.62 6.81 -23.80
CA SER A 160 14.71 7.62 -24.61
C SER A 160 13.68 8.29 -23.71
N LEU A 161 13.38 9.54 -23.97
CA LEU A 161 12.26 10.24 -23.33
C LEU A 161 10.92 9.95 -24.04
N ASP A 162 10.97 9.46 -25.29
CA ASP A 162 9.76 9.10 -26.02
C ASP A 162 9.11 7.86 -25.41
N LYS A 163 7.81 7.92 -25.19
CA LYS A 163 7.02 6.84 -24.57
C LYS A 163 7.62 6.33 -23.26
N ASN A 164 8.14 7.23 -22.45
CA ASN A 164 8.74 6.89 -21.17
C ASN A 164 7.99 7.50 -19.97
N SER A 165 6.71 7.77 -20.15
CA SER A 165 5.82 8.24 -19.09
C SER A 165 4.94 7.12 -18.58
N TYR A 166 4.35 7.37 -17.41
CA TYR A 166 3.39 6.53 -16.71
C TYR A 166 2.19 7.39 -16.37
N ILE A 167 0.99 6.86 -16.52
CA ILE A 167 -0.24 7.58 -16.17
C ILE A 167 -1.12 6.65 -15.36
N SER A 168 -1.61 7.14 -14.22
CA SER A 168 -2.52 6.39 -13.37
C SER A 168 -3.82 7.15 -13.13
N TYR A 169 -4.92 6.41 -13.08
CA TYR A 169 -6.18 6.80 -12.46
C TYR A 169 -6.36 5.99 -11.17
N SER A 170 -6.61 6.66 -10.08
CA SER A 170 -6.81 6.01 -8.77
C SER A 170 -8.02 6.60 -8.06
N CYS A 171 -8.76 5.76 -7.31
CA CYS A 171 -9.89 6.24 -6.52
C CYS A 171 -10.05 5.43 -5.23
N VAL A 172 -10.46 6.12 -4.14
CA VAL A 172 -10.73 5.50 -2.85
C VAL A 172 -12.06 4.76 -2.92
N VAL A 173 -12.07 3.48 -2.53
CA VAL A 173 -13.21 2.60 -2.80
C VAL A 173 -13.96 2.13 -1.56
N GLY A 174 -13.55 2.53 -0.38
CA GLY A 174 -14.26 2.10 0.82
C GLY A 174 -13.47 2.27 2.11
N ASP A 175 -13.75 1.38 3.03
CA ASP A 175 -13.19 1.31 4.37
C ASP A 175 -12.55 -0.05 4.64
N HIS A 176 -11.54 -0.08 5.50
CA HIS A 176 -10.81 -1.30 5.90
C HIS A 176 -11.69 -2.44 6.40
N SER A 177 -12.91 -2.16 6.86
CA SER A 177 -13.85 -3.16 7.38
C SER A 177 -14.66 -3.87 6.30
N GLU A 178 -14.62 -3.40 5.04
CA GLU A 178 -15.44 -3.90 3.93
C GLU A 178 -14.74 -5.05 3.18
N ARG A 179 -14.37 -6.14 3.88
CA ARG A 179 -13.58 -7.26 3.36
C ARG A 179 -14.18 -7.89 2.10
N GLU A 180 -15.51 -8.11 2.07
CA GLU A 180 -16.18 -8.68 0.89
C GLU A 180 -15.98 -7.80 -0.34
N LYS A 181 -16.18 -6.49 -0.18
CA LYS A 181 -16.00 -5.52 -1.27
C LYS A 181 -14.54 -5.51 -1.76
N MET A 182 -13.56 -5.54 -0.84
CA MET A 182 -12.14 -5.57 -1.23
C MET A 182 -11.82 -6.82 -2.03
N LEU A 183 -12.24 -8.01 -1.56
CA LEU A 183 -12.06 -9.27 -2.29
C LEU A 183 -12.74 -9.25 -3.67
N ALA A 184 -13.94 -8.70 -3.75
CA ALA A 184 -14.65 -8.59 -5.02
C ALA A 184 -13.96 -7.61 -5.99
N LEU A 185 -13.42 -6.50 -5.49
CA LEU A 185 -12.64 -5.55 -6.30
C LEU A 185 -11.30 -6.16 -6.76
N GLU A 186 -10.61 -6.94 -5.93
CA GLU A 186 -9.41 -7.69 -6.35
C GLU A 186 -9.73 -8.61 -7.53
N ILE A 187 -10.79 -9.42 -7.41
CA ILE A 187 -11.26 -10.29 -8.48
C ILE A 187 -11.64 -9.50 -9.74
N LEU A 188 -12.35 -8.39 -9.57
CA LEU A 188 -12.73 -7.52 -10.68
C LEU A 188 -11.52 -6.95 -11.40
N MET A 189 -10.52 -6.41 -10.67
CA MET A 189 -9.29 -5.86 -11.27
C MET A 189 -8.56 -6.94 -12.08
N SER A 190 -8.46 -8.17 -11.56
CA SER A 190 -7.85 -9.29 -12.29
C SER A 190 -8.59 -9.60 -13.59
N VAL A 191 -9.91 -9.70 -13.57
CA VAL A 191 -10.72 -9.91 -14.79
C VAL A 191 -10.50 -8.81 -15.80
N LEU A 192 -10.39 -7.56 -15.34
CA LEU A 192 -10.26 -6.39 -16.21
C LEU A 192 -8.87 -6.23 -16.84
N THR A 193 -7.78 -6.69 -16.18
CA THR A 193 -6.43 -6.29 -16.58
C THR A 193 -5.32 -7.35 -16.50
N ASP A 194 -5.51 -8.55 -15.92
CA ASP A 194 -4.37 -9.45 -15.67
C ASP A 194 -3.80 -10.09 -16.94
N THR A 195 -4.61 -10.33 -17.94
CA THR A 195 -4.17 -10.92 -19.21
C THR A 195 -4.28 -9.94 -20.36
N ASN A 196 -3.54 -10.18 -21.45
CA ASN A 196 -3.63 -9.34 -22.66
C ASN A 196 -5.00 -9.41 -23.34
N ASP A 197 -5.80 -10.44 -23.04
CA ASP A 197 -7.19 -10.57 -23.51
C ASP A 197 -8.22 -9.98 -22.54
N SER A 198 -7.81 -9.57 -21.34
CA SER A 198 -8.67 -8.87 -20.40
C SER A 198 -9.19 -7.56 -21.00
N PRO A 199 -10.48 -7.23 -20.83
CA PRO A 199 -11.16 -6.25 -21.69
C PRO A 199 -10.51 -4.87 -21.68
N ILE A 200 -10.14 -4.33 -20.52
CA ILE A 200 -9.57 -3.00 -20.43
C ILE A 200 -8.11 -3.00 -20.91
N LYS A 201 -7.31 -3.99 -20.47
CA LYS A 201 -5.92 -4.12 -20.92
C LYS A 201 -5.85 -4.26 -22.44
N LYS A 202 -6.69 -5.11 -23.02
CA LYS A 202 -6.78 -5.30 -24.48
C LYS A 202 -7.07 -3.99 -25.21
N ALA A 203 -8.10 -3.26 -24.79
CA ALA A 203 -8.44 -1.98 -25.39
C ALA A 203 -7.29 -0.97 -25.33
N MET A 204 -6.57 -0.90 -24.19
CA MET A 204 -5.41 -0.02 -24.03
C MET A 204 -4.26 -0.40 -24.95
N LEU A 205 -3.92 -1.70 -25.02
CA LEU A 205 -2.84 -2.18 -25.92
C LEU A 205 -3.19 -1.99 -27.39
N GLU A 206 -4.42 -2.29 -27.80
CA GLU A 206 -4.89 -2.12 -29.18
C GLU A 206 -4.94 -0.65 -29.61
N SER A 207 -5.13 0.28 -28.69
CA SER A 207 -5.05 1.73 -28.97
C SER A 207 -3.65 2.21 -29.35
N GLY A 208 -2.62 1.43 -29.02
CA GLY A 208 -1.20 1.76 -29.24
C GLY A 208 -0.67 2.89 -28.37
N MET A 209 -1.44 3.37 -27.37
CA MET A 209 -1.01 4.48 -26.52
C MET A 209 -0.06 4.06 -25.40
N ALA A 210 -0.03 2.78 -25.03
CA ALA A 210 0.82 2.27 -23.97
C ALA A 210 1.38 0.89 -24.32
N SER A 211 2.49 0.51 -23.70
CA SER A 211 3.10 -0.82 -23.89
C SER A 211 2.57 -1.85 -22.90
N ASP A 212 2.00 -1.40 -21.76
CA ASP A 212 1.41 -2.25 -20.75
C ASP A 212 0.37 -1.50 -19.94
N MET A 213 -0.52 -2.26 -19.29
CA MET A 213 -1.51 -1.77 -18.36
C MET A 213 -1.68 -2.76 -17.20
N SER A 214 -1.86 -2.25 -16.01
CA SER A 214 -2.21 -3.02 -14.82
C SER A 214 -3.23 -2.29 -13.95
N ALA A 215 -3.95 -3.04 -13.13
CA ALA A 215 -4.78 -2.50 -12.07
C ALA A 215 -4.63 -3.34 -10.81
N TYR A 216 -4.77 -2.71 -9.64
CA TYR A 216 -4.78 -3.42 -8.36
C TYR A 216 -5.55 -2.66 -7.29
N VAL A 217 -5.85 -3.36 -6.20
CA VAL A 217 -6.44 -2.82 -4.98
C VAL A 217 -5.34 -2.68 -3.93
N ASN A 218 -5.27 -1.53 -3.28
CA ASN A 218 -4.48 -1.33 -2.07
C ASN A 218 -5.42 -1.34 -0.87
N ASP A 219 -5.55 -2.48 -0.20
CA ASP A 219 -6.48 -2.72 0.90
C ASP A 219 -5.83 -2.72 2.30
N GLY A 220 -4.50 -2.55 2.37
CA GLY A 220 -3.73 -2.53 3.62
C GLY A 220 -3.78 -1.21 4.40
N ILE A 221 -4.71 -0.30 4.10
CA ILE A 221 -4.84 1.04 4.69
C ILE A 221 -6.27 1.33 5.15
N ALA A 222 -6.45 2.37 5.98
CA ALA A 222 -7.75 2.70 6.57
C ALA A 222 -8.86 2.93 5.53
N GLN A 223 -8.52 3.57 4.42
CA GLN A 223 -9.41 3.81 3.29
C GLN A 223 -8.77 3.22 2.02
N PRO A 224 -9.11 1.98 1.65
CA PRO A 224 -8.58 1.32 0.46
C PRO A 224 -8.82 2.09 -0.83
N TYR A 225 -7.89 1.95 -1.78
CA TYR A 225 -8.04 2.52 -3.12
C TYR A 225 -7.72 1.50 -4.21
N ILE A 226 -8.25 1.74 -5.38
CA ILE A 226 -7.85 1.04 -6.62
C ILE A 226 -7.01 1.95 -7.48
N MET A 227 -6.14 1.35 -8.28
CA MET A 227 -5.33 2.04 -9.27
C MET A 227 -5.40 1.32 -10.61
N PHE A 228 -5.58 2.10 -11.68
CA PHE A 228 -5.33 1.71 -13.07
C PHE A 228 -4.12 2.48 -13.58
N GLU A 229 -3.14 1.80 -14.12
CA GLU A 229 -1.90 2.42 -14.61
C GLU A 229 -1.57 1.93 -16.01
N ILE A 230 -1.21 2.87 -16.89
CA ILE A 230 -0.56 2.56 -18.17
C ILE A 230 0.92 2.95 -18.11
N ARG A 231 1.73 2.14 -18.77
CA ARG A 231 3.19 2.23 -18.74
C ARG A 231 3.78 2.41 -20.13
N LYS A 232 4.89 3.13 -20.20
CA LYS A 232 5.59 3.40 -21.46
C LYS A 232 4.66 4.08 -22.48
N THR A 233 4.13 5.20 -22.06
CA THR A 233 3.25 6.10 -22.83
C THR A 233 3.88 7.50 -22.94
N ASP A 234 3.23 8.41 -23.62
CA ASP A 234 3.59 9.83 -23.66
C ASP A 234 2.75 10.60 -22.63
N ALA A 235 3.34 11.60 -21.97
CA ALA A 235 2.68 12.36 -20.91
C ALA A 235 1.42 13.14 -21.37
N ASP A 236 1.28 13.40 -22.67
CA ASP A 236 0.12 14.06 -23.28
C ASP A 236 -1.08 13.12 -23.48
N LYS A 237 -0.93 11.82 -23.21
CA LYS A 237 -1.99 10.81 -23.35
C LYS A 237 -2.96 10.73 -22.17
N LYS A 238 -2.81 11.59 -21.16
CA LYS A 238 -3.67 11.56 -19.96
C LYS A 238 -5.16 11.54 -20.29
N ASP A 239 -5.63 12.49 -21.09
CA ASP A 239 -7.04 12.60 -21.46
C ASP A 239 -7.50 11.41 -22.32
N ALA A 240 -6.70 10.98 -23.30
CA ALA A 240 -7.00 9.81 -24.11
C ALA A 240 -7.08 8.51 -23.28
N PHE A 241 -6.19 8.36 -22.29
CA PHE A 241 -6.21 7.23 -21.36
C PHE A 241 -7.52 7.23 -20.52
N THR A 242 -7.84 8.37 -19.91
CA THR A 242 -9.04 8.46 -19.06
C THR A 242 -10.32 8.27 -19.88
N ASP A 243 -10.41 8.86 -21.07
CA ASP A 243 -11.56 8.71 -21.97
C ASP A 243 -11.77 7.24 -22.35
N LEU A 244 -10.70 6.54 -22.75
CA LEU A 244 -10.78 5.13 -23.12
C LEU A 244 -11.12 4.26 -21.90
N LEU A 245 -10.47 4.47 -20.74
CA LEU A 245 -10.75 3.75 -19.50
C LEU A 245 -12.22 3.87 -19.11
N PHE A 246 -12.74 5.09 -19.06
CA PHE A 246 -14.13 5.34 -18.67
C PHE A 246 -15.13 4.87 -19.75
N SER A 247 -14.78 4.90 -21.02
CA SER A 247 -15.59 4.34 -22.09
C SER A 247 -15.76 2.82 -21.94
N GLU A 248 -14.66 2.09 -21.70
CA GLU A 248 -14.69 0.65 -21.51
C GLU A 248 -15.38 0.25 -20.20
N LEU A 249 -15.14 0.97 -19.12
CA LEU A 249 -15.84 0.74 -17.85
C LEU A 249 -17.36 0.93 -17.98
N ARG A 250 -17.81 1.99 -18.67
CA ARG A 250 -19.25 2.21 -18.94
C ARG A 250 -19.85 1.11 -19.83
N ARG A 251 -19.10 0.67 -20.85
CA ARG A 251 -19.52 -0.43 -21.71
C ARG A 251 -19.70 -1.71 -20.89
N LEU A 252 -18.73 -2.08 -20.06
CA LEU A 252 -18.79 -3.27 -19.22
C LEU A 252 -19.90 -3.18 -18.17
N ALA A 253 -20.11 -2.02 -17.58
CA ALA A 253 -21.22 -1.81 -16.63
C ALA A 253 -22.58 -1.93 -17.32
N HIS A 254 -22.72 -1.51 -18.58
CA HIS A 254 -23.98 -1.58 -19.34
C HIS A 254 -24.20 -2.96 -19.96
N ASP A 255 -23.23 -3.52 -20.68
CA ASP A 255 -23.35 -4.74 -21.48
C ASP A 255 -23.15 -6.01 -20.65
N GLY A 256 -22.53 -5.87 -19.45
CA GLY A 256 -22.17 -6.98 -18.56
C GLY A 256 -20.73 -7.44 -18.75
N ILE A 257 -20.22 -8.10 -17.71
CA ILE A 257 -18.89 -8.71 -17.67
C ILE A 257 -19.00 -10.20 -18.02
N ASP A 258 -17.98 -10.75 -18.70
CA ASP A 258 -17.93 -12.17 -19.00
C ASP A 258 -17.98 -13.02 -17.72
N LYS A 259 -19.12 -13.70 -17.52
CA LYS A 259 -19.36 -14.54 -16.35
C LYS A 259 -18.42 -15.75 -16.29
N ALA A 260 -17.90 -16.22 -17.41
CA ALA A 260 -16.92 -17.32 -17.42
C ALA A 260 -15.57 -16.82 -16.88
N ALA A 261 -15.12 -15.63 -17.27
CA ALA A 261 -13.93 -14.99 -16.74
C ALA A 261 -14.08 -14.71 -15.23
N LEU A 262 -15.22 -14.14 -14.80
CA LEU A 262 -15.48 -13.93 -13.36
C LEU A 262 -15.39 -15.23 -12.56
N ARG A 263 -16.03 -16.32 -13.02
CA ARG A 263 -15.96 -17.62 -12.33
C ARG A 263 -14.55 -18.17 -12.30
N ALA A 264 -13.77 -18.00 -13.36
CA ALA A 264 -12.37 -18.44 -13.40
C ALA A 264 -11.53 -17.73 -12.35
N GLU A 265 -11.62 -16.39 -12.26
CA GLU A 265 -10.89 -15.60 -11.27
C GLU A 265 -11.37 -15.85 -9.83
N ILE A 266 -12.69 -16.03 -9.61
CA ILE A 266 -13.23 -16.44 -8.30
C ILE A 266 -12.65 -17.80 -7.87
N ASN A 267 -12.61 -18.79 -8.77
CA ASN A 267 -12.03 -20.11 -8.46
C ASN A 267 -10.53 -20.00 -8.14
N GLN A 268 -9.81 -19.13 -8.86
CA GLN A 268 -8.40 -18.89 -8.60
C GLN A 268 -8.18 -18.18 -7.25
N ALA A 269 -9.02 -17.19 -6.92
CA ALA A 269 -9.00 -16.53 -5.61
C ALA A 269 -9.33 -17.54 -4.49
N GLU A 270 -10.36 -18.38 -4.67
CA GLU A 270 -10.68 -19.44 -3.70
C GLU A 270 -9.52 -20.41 -3.49
N PHE A 271 -8.87 -20.82 -4.58
CA PHE A 271 -7.70 -21.71 -4.48
C PHE A 271 -6.58 -21.06 -3.67
N ARG A 272 -6.24 -19.79 -3.95
CA ARG A 272 -5.23 -19.05 -3.18
C ARG A 272 -5.60 -18.94 -1.70
N LEU A 273 -6.86 -18.65 -1.39
CA LEU A 273 -7.34 -18.52 0.00
C LEU A 273 -7.32 -19.85 0.75
N ARG A 274 -7.69 -20.97 0.09
CA ARG A 274 -7.69 -22.33 0.69
C ARG A 274 -6.30 -22.91 0.87
N GLU A 275 -5.41 -22.74 -0.09
CA GLU A 275 -4.02 -23.22 0.00
C GLU A 275 -3.21 -22.43 1.05
N GLY A 276 -3.71 -21.28 1.46
CA GLY A 276 -3.09 -20.42 2.45
C GLY A 276 -1.87 -19.69 1.91
N LYS A 277 -1.16 -19.06 2.82
CA LYS A 277 -0.01 -18.20 2.49
C LYS A 277 1.21 -19.06 2.14
N GLN A 278 1.45 -19.25 0.85
CA GLN A 278 2.63 -19.90 0.30
C GLN A 278 3.59 -18.87 -0.30
N GLY A 279 4.86 -18.99 0.00
CA GLY A 279 5.88 -18.09 -0.53
C GLY A 279 7.19 -18.17 0.25
N SER A 280 8.12 -17.27 -0.04
CA SER A 280 9.41 -17.17 0.65
C SER A 280 9.30 -16.58 2.06
N ALA A 281 8.21 -15.84 2.36
CA ALA A 281 8.00 -15.26 3.68
C ALA A 281 7.36 -16.27 4.64
N PRO A 282 7.69 -16.22 5.95
CA PRO A 282 7.06 -17.07 6.96
C PRO A 282 5.54 -16.84 7.00
N ALA A 283 4.77 -17.96 7.05
CA ALA A 283 3.30 -17.89 7.07
C ALA A 283 2.73 -16.99 8.17
N GLY A 284 3.32 -17.04 9.37
CA GLY A 284 2.90 -16.17 10.48
C GLY A 284 3.05 -14.68 10.18
N LEU A 285 4.06 -14.28 9.41
CA LEU A 285 4.22 -12.89 8.98
C LEU A 285 3.12 -12.49 7.99
N LEU A 286 2.79 -13.36 7.04
CA LEU A 286 1.74 -13.09 6.06
C LEU A 286 0.36 -12.99 6.71
N TYR A 287 0.03 -13.89 7.65
CA TYR A 287 -1.20 -13.76 8.45
C TYR A 287 -1.22 -12.49 9.29
N ASN A 288 -0.06 -12.04 9.80
CA ASN A 288 0.01 -10.78 10.52
C ASN A 288 -0.37 -9.58 9.65
N PHE A 289 0.08 -9.55 8.39
CA PHE A 289 -0.31 -8.49 7.46
C PHE A 289 -1.83 -8.49 7.20
N ASP A 290 -2.45 -9.66 6.99
CA ASP A 290 -3.90 -9.74 6.84
C ASP A 290 -4.64 -9.23 8.09
N ILE A 291 -4.20 -9.65 9.28
CA ILE A 291 -4.77 -9.19 10.56
C ILE A 291 -4.66 -7.67 10.70
N LEU A 292 -3.51 -7.10 10.36
CA LEU A 292 -3.25 -5.68 10.48
C LEU A 292 -4.11 -4.84 9.52
N SER A 293 -4.55 -5.38 8.40
CA SER A 293 -5.41 -4.66 7.43
C SER A 293 -6.74 -4.17 8.02
N SER A 294 -7.21 -4.75 9.12
CA SER A 294 -8.37 -4.26 9.87
C SER A 294 -8.04 -3.84 11.30
N TRP A 295 -7.17 -4.61 11.99
CA TRP A 295 -6.92 -4.43 13.42
C TRP A 295 -6.27 -3.09 13.76
N LEU A 296 -5.38 -2.58 12.91
CA LEU A 296 -4.76 -1.25 13.09
C LEU A 296 -5.77 -0.11 13.10
N TYR A 297 -6.94 -0.31 12.52
CA TYR A 297 -7.98 0.71 12.34
C TYR A 297 -9.20 0.48 13.22
N GLY A 298 -9.07 -0.35 14.27
CA GLY A 298 -10.13 -0.65 15.23
C GLY A 298 -11.08 -1.77 14.80
N GLY A 299 -10.85 -2.41 13.66
CA GLY A 299 -11.56 -3.62 13.24
C GLY A 299 -11.13 -4.85 14.00
N LYS A 300 -11.84 -5.96 13.80
CA LYS A 300 -11.50 -7.24 14.41
C LYS A 300 -10.32 -7.88 13.67
N PRO A 301 -9.38 -8.54 14.39
CA PRO A 301 -8.20 -9.15 13.76
C PRO A 301 -8.53 -10.30 12.79
N GLU A 302 -9.68 -10.98 12.96
CA GLU A 302 -10.08 -12.12 12.14
C GLU A 302 -10.72 -11.75 10.79
N ILE A 303 -11.15 -10.50 10.56
CA ILE A 303 -11.92 -10.09 9.36
C ILE A 303 -11.25 -10.51 8.05
N TYR A 304 -9.93 -10.35 7.94
CA TYR A 304 -9.18 -10.70 6.73
C TYR A 304 -8.70 -12.15 6.70
N LEU A 305 -8.90 -12.90 7.78
CA LEU A 305 -8.65 -14.35 7.84
C LEU A 305 -9.90 -15.17 7.46
N GLU A 306 -11.08 -14.63 7.71
CA GLU A 306 -12.36 -15.23 7.38
C GLU A 306 -12.77 -14.81 5.97
N TYR A 307 -13.00 -15.75 5.08
CA TYR A 307 -13.30 -15.44 3.66
C TYR A 307 -14.49 -16.21 3.10
N GLU A 308 -14.97 -17.26 3.77
CA GLU A 308 -15.96 -18.18 3.22
C GLU A 308 -17.30 -17.49 2.92
N GLU A 309 -17.78 -16.65 3.86
CA GLU A 309 -19.05 -15.93 3.67
C GLU A 309 -18.92 -14.91 2.54
N ALA A 310 -17.88 -14.08 2.56
CA ALA A 310 -17.60 -13.10 1.52
C ALA A 310 -17.50 -13.77 0.13
N LEU A 311 -16.74 -14.86 0.04
CA LEU A 311 -16.57 -15.60 -1.21
C LEU A 311 -17.88 -16.20 -1.72
N ASN A 312 -18.75 -16.73 -0.83
CA ASN A 312 -20.04 -17.27 -1.21
C ASN A 312 -21.00 -16.17 -1.72
N ASN A 313 -20.99 -15.00 -1.10
CA ASN A 313 -21.77 -13.84 -1.55
C ASN A 313 -21.29 -13.37 -2.93
N ILE A 314 -19.97 -13.27 -3.13
CA ILE A 314 -19.35 -12.91 -4.41
C ILE A 314 -19.75 -13.93 -5.51
N LYS A 315 -19.69 -15.24 -5.23
CA LYS A 315 -20.13 -16.28 -6.16
C LYS A 315 -21.59 -16.12 -6.55
N ALA A 316 -22.47 -15.87 -5.58
CA ALA A 316 -23.88 -15.63 -5.84
C ALA A 316 -24.12 -14.36 -6.68
N GLY A 317 -23.28 -13.31 -6.47
CA GLY A 317 -23.34 -12.05 -7.19
C GLY A 317 -23.06 -12.15 -8.70
N VAL A 318 -22.36 -13.20 -9.16
CA VAL A 318 -22.02 -13.40 -10.59
C VAL A 318 -23.26 -13.51 -11.47
N GLU A 319 -24.36 -14.07 -10.96
CA GLU A 319 -25.60 -14.21 -11.74
C GLU A 319 -26.42 -12.93 -11.84
N GLY A 320 -26.15 -11.96 -10.96
CA GLY A 320 -26.75 -10.63 -10.94
C GLY A 320 -25.93 -9.58 -11.67
N ARG A 321 -25.97 -8.37 -11.13
CA ARG A 321 -25.20 -7.18 -11.57
C ARG A 321 -24.18 -6.71 -10.53
N TYR A 322 -23.77 -7.58 -9.63
CA TYR A 322 -22.92 -7.23 -8.50
C TYR A 322 -21.59 -6.55 -8.94
N PHE A 323 -20.93 -7.10 -9.93
CA PHE A 323 -19.66 -6.58 -10.43
C PHE A 323 -19.84 -5.33 -11.28
N GLU A 324 -20.91 -5.23 -12.06
CA GLU A 324 -21.27 -4.02 -12.80
C GLU A 324 -21.61 -2.87 -11.85
N GLU A 325 -22.31 -3.15 -10.76
CA GLU A 325 -22.60 -2.16 -9.70
C GLU A 325 -21.31 -1.70 -8.97
N LEU A 326 -20.32 -2.58 -8.80
CA LEU A 326 -18.99 -2.17 -8.28
C LEU A 326 -18.31 -1.20 -9.24
N ILE A 327 -18.36 -1.43 -10.56
CA ILE A 327 -17.83 -0.48 -11.54
C ILE A 327 -18.56 0.87 -11.43
N GLU A 328 -19.89 0.85 -11.40
CA GLU A 328 -20.72 2.06 -11.34
C GLU A 328 -20.45 2.86 -10.06
N ASN A 329 -20.49 2.20 -8.90
CA ASN A 329 -20.46 2.87 -7.60
C ASN A 329 -19.05 3.17 -7.09
N CYS A 330 -18.08 2.28 -7.35
CA CYS A 330 -16.73 2.43 -6.81
C CYS A 330 -15.79 3.18 -7.77
N ILE A 331 -16.08 3.22 -9.08
CA ILE A 331 -15.18 3.80 -10.07
C ILE A 331 -15.82 4.97 -10.82
N LEU A 332 -16.92 4.71 -11.55
CA LEU A 332 -17.53 5.69 -12.45
C LEU A 332 -18.13 6.90 -11.73
N ASN A 333 -18.78 6.67 -10.59
CA ASN A 333 -19.44 7.71 -9.79
C ASN A 333 -18.63 8.12 -8.56
N ASN A 334 -17.33 7.85 -8.55
CA ASN A 334 -16.48 8.09 -7.38
C ASN A 334 -16.00 9.55 -7.33
N PRO A 335 -16.34 10.31 -6.27
CA PRO A 335 -15.89 11.69 -6.11
C PRO A 335 -14.49 11.80 -5.48
N HIS A 336 -13.86 10.68 -5.06
CA HIS A 336 -12.57 10.68 -4.39
C HIS A 336 -11.53 10.00 -5.28
N ARG A 337 -10.86 10.81 -6.12
CA ARG A 337 -9.99 10.31 -7.17
C ARG A 337 -8.75 11.17 -7.38
N ALA A 338 -7.75 10.57 -8.01
CA ALA A 338 -6.55 11.25 -8.47
C ALA A 338 -6.10 10.71 -9.84
N ILE A 339 -5.58 11.60 -10.69
CA ILE A 339 -4.87 11.26 -11.92
C ILE A 339 -3.45 11.78 -11.79
N VAL A 340 -2.48 10.88 -11.92
CA VAL A 340 -1.05 11.18 -11.79
C VAL A 340 -0.32 10.82 -13.08
N THR A 341 0.51 11.75 -13.53
CA THR A 341 1.37 11.59 -14.74
C THR A 341 2.82 11.82 -14.37
#